data_5a88903637ebd3a3eeed31e1fe9859b2
#
_entry.id   5a88903637ebd3a3eeed31e1fe9859b2
#
_cell.length_a   1.000
_cell.length_b   1.000
_cell.length_c   1.000
_cell.angle_alpha   90.00
_cell.angle_beta   90.00
_cell.angle_gamma   90.00
#
_symmetry.space_group_name_H-M   'P 1'
#
loop_
_entity.id
_entity.type
_entity.pdbx_description
1 polymer ?
#
loop_
_entity_poly.entity_id
_entity_poly.type
_entity_poly.pdbx_seq_one_letter_code
_entity_poly.pdbx_strand_id
1 'polypeptide(L)'
;MAIPRLIDVYQLPTTDNICNQVLREVISLPKVSMAHVIMNPANVSLWHQHSIMTEVYFVLDGEGILYYGDKSIRAKGGTYVMLPPKTPHKLKNIGNSNLEHLVFAVPPFSPHDVELLDDFANETFIPETFKHDKPPITALDGALIYELIPPDERERLDIALAVGFLPKGRKAIPHYHKISEEIYYVSSGVGQVRVDEEKFNIKKGSVIYVLRDKVHALENKSDSEELNIVCITSPAYKEEDFIL
;
A
#
# COMPACT_ATOMS: atom_id res chain seq x y z
N MET A 1 0.50 -19.65 -12.73
CA MET A 1 -0.22 -20.10 -11.53
C MET A 1 -1.38 -19.17 -11.29
N ALA A 2 -2.54 -19.68 -10.84
CA ALA A 2 -3.62 -18.77 -10.41
C ALA A 2 -3.16 -18.04 -9.14
N ILE A 3 -3.35 -16.71 -9.08
CA ILE A 3 -3.06 -15.92 -7.89
C ILE A 3 -4.06 -16.37 -6.81
N PRO A 4 -3.60 -16.75 -5.60
CA PRO A 4 -4.52 -17.11 -4.53
C PRO A 4 -5.39 -15.90 -4.16
N ARG A 5 -6.70 -16.10 -3.99
CA ARG A 5 -7.64 -15.03 -3.65
C ARG A 5 -7.39 -14.43 -2.27
N LEU A 6 -6.86 -15.23 -1.32
CA LEU A 6 -6.50 -14.77 0.03
C LEU A 6 -5.04 -15.12 0.32
N ILE A 7 -4.27 -14.13 0.72
CA ILE A 7 -2.87 -14.25 1.16
C ILE A 7 -2.78 -13.72 2.60
N ASP A 8 -2.07 -14.41 3.48
CA ASP A 8 -1.60 -13.87 4.76
C ASP A 8 -0.12 -13.50 4.59
N VAL A 9 0.19 -12.21 4.60
CA VAL A 9 1.56 -11.73 4.33
C VAL A 9 2.58 -12.27 5.32
N TYR A 10 2.17 -12.53 6.57
CA TYR A 10 3.08 -13.04 7.60
C TYR A 10 3.47 -14.50 7.39
N GLN A 11 2.78 -15.23 6.51
CA GLN A 11 3.10 -16.60 6.11
C GLN A 11 3.96 -16.67 4.84
N LEU A 12 4.16 -15.55 4.15
CA LEU A 12 5.03 -15.52 2.98
C LEU A 12 6.51 -15.64 3.39
N PRO A 13 7.35 -16.26 2.55
CA PRO A 13 8.79 -16.29 2.76
C PRO A 13 9.35 -14.86 2.69
N THR A 14 10.41 -14.61 3.45
CA THR A 14 11.18 -13.39 3.38
C THR A 14 12.30 -13.51 2.36
N THR A 15 12.62 -12.41 1.71
CA THR A 15 13.72 -12.27 0.76
C THR A 15 14.52 -11.02 1.12
N ASP A 16 15.84 -11.12 1.11
CA ASP A 16 16.71 -9.96 1.19
C ASP A 16 16.70 -9.24 -0.16
N ASN A 17 16.62 -7.91 -0.14
CA ASN A 17 16.75 -7.13 -1.35
C ASN A 17 18.09 -6.38 -1.44
N ILE A 18 18.39 -5.90 -2.64
CA ILE A 18 19.63 -5.15 -2.93
C ILE A 18 19.75 -3.85 -2.12
N CYS A 19 18.63 -3.30 -1.61
CA CYS A 19 18.60 -2.08 -0.81
C CYS A 19 18.78 -2.33 0.69
N ASN A 20 19.28 -3.50 1.10
CA ASN A 20 19.48 -3.89 2.50
C ASN A 20 18.17 -3.94 3.31
N GLN A 21 17.11 -4.46 2.71
CA GLN A 21 15.82 -4.66 3.38
C GLN A 21 15.41 -6.13 3.31
N VAL A 22 14.74 -6.60 4.36
CA VAL A 22 14.07 -7.90 4.37
C VAL A 22 12.59 -7.66 4.06
N LEU A 23 12.14 -8.23 2.97
CA LEU A 23 10.77 -8.03 2.49
C LEU A 23 10.07 -9.36 2.15
N ARG A 24 8.77 -9.28 1.98
CA ARG A 24 7.93 -10.33 1.40
C ARG A 24 7.33 -9.81 0.11
N GLU A 25 7.57 -10.51 -0.97
CA GLU A 25 6.88 -10.23 -2.23
C GLU A 25 5.45 -10.73 -2.11
N VAL A 26 4.48 -9.82 -2.16
CA VAL A 26 3.08 -10.16 -1.88
C VAL A 26 2.35 -10.50 -3.16
N ILE A 27 2.44 -9.62 -4.16
CA ILE A 27 1.77 -9.81 -5.45
C ILE A 27 2.51 -9.02 -6.54
N SER A 28 2.53 -9.56 -7.75
CA SER A 28 3.02 -8.88 -8.94
C SER A 28 1.99 -9.05 -10.06
N LEU A 29 1.39 -7.94 -10.47
CA LEU A 29 0.44 -7.81 -11.56
C LEU A 29 1.13 -7.15 -12.77
N PRO A 30 0.50 -7.12 -13.95
CA PRO A 30 1.13 -6.54 -15.15
C PRO A 30 1.57 -5.07 -15.01
N LYS A 31 0.93 -4.29 -14.13
CA LYS A 31 1.19 -2.85 -13.98
C LYS A 31 1.72 -2.45 -12.61
N VAL A 32 1.54 -3.27 -11.58
CA VAL A 32 1.92 -2.93 -10.21
C VAL A 32 2.39 -4.17 -9.47
N SER A 33 3.42 -4.02 -8.63
CA SER A 33 3.78 -5.01 -7.61
C SER A 33 3.66 -4.43 -6.22
N MET A 34 3.44 -5.30 -5.24
CA MET A 34 3.37 -4.95 -3.82
C MET A 34 4.32 -5.83 -3.02
N ALA A 35 5.10 -5.19 -2.16
CA ALA A 35 5.92 -5.84 -1.15
C ALA A 35 5.52 -5.38 0.25
N HIS A 36 5.70 -6.27 1.23
CA HIS A 36 5.53 -6.01 2.66
C HIS A 36 6.89 -6.08 3.34
N VAL A 37 7.26 -5.01 4.03
CA VAL A 37 8.60 -4.83 4.61
C VAL A 37 8.50 -4.64 6.11
N ILE A 38 9.39 -5.31 6.85
CA ILE A 38 9.58 -5.10 8.29
C ILE A 38 11.04 -4.74 8.55
N MET A 39 11.27 -3.55 9.07
CA MET A 39 12.58 -3.07 9.47
C MET A 39 12.71 -3.13 10.99
N ASN A 40 13.70 -3.86 11.49
CA ASN A 40 14.01 -3.90 12.92
C ASN A 40 14.45 -2.51 13.44
N PRO A 41 14.43 -2.25 14.75
CA PRO A 41 14.99 -1.04 15.32
C PRO A 41 16.40 -0.75 14.81
N ALA A 42 16.68 0.51 14.51
CA ALA A 42 17.93 1.03 13.95
C ALA A 42 18.28 0.56 12.52
N ASN A 43 17.48 -0.29 11.87
CA ASN A 43 17.72 -0.63 10.47
C ASN A 43 17.59 0.58 9.56
N VAL A 44 18.44 0.61 8.52
CA VAL A 44 18.48 1.65 7.49
C VAL A 44 18.60 0.96 6.14
N SER A 45 17.75 1.33 5.18
CA SER A 45 17.96 0.92 3.79
C SER A 45 19.12 1.68 3.17
N LEU A 46 19.73 1.14 2.13
CA LEU A 46 20.73 1.86 1.36
C LEU A 46 20.11 3.01 0.59
N TRP A 47 20.89 4.06 0.33
CA TRP A 47 20.51 5.06 -0.65
C TRP A 47 20.40 4.43 -2.03
N HIS A 48 19.27 4.63 -2.68
CA HIS A 48 19.02 4.13 -4.02
C HIS A 48 18.00 5.00 -4.74
N GLN A 49 17.91 4.78 -6.03
CA GLN A 49 16.87 5.34 -6.89
C GLN A 49 16.46 4.33 -7.96
N HIS A 50 15.37 4.63 -8.64
CA HIS A 50 14.86 3.85 -9.75
C HIS A 50 14.82 4.71 -11.01
N SER A 51 15.25 4.16 -12.14
CA SER A 51 15.27 4.90 -13.40
C SER A 51 13.89 4.99 -14.06
N ILE A 52 13.04 4.00 -13.86
CA ILE A 52 11.78 3.80 -14.58
C ILE A 52 10.58 3.81 -13.63
N MET A 53 10.62 3.01 -12.55
CA MET A 53 9.46 2.83 -11.68
C MET A 53 9.26 4.01 -10.72
N THR A 54 7.97 4.28 -10.46
CA THR A 54 7.52 5.08 -9.33
C THR A 54 7.27 4.11 -8.17
N GLU A 55 7.79 4.42 -6.98
CA GLU A 55 7.43 3.72 -5.77
C GLU A 55 6.46 4.52 -4.91
N VAL A 56 5.55 3.83 -4.23
CA VAL A 56 4.71 4.42 -3.19
C VAL A 56 4.96 3.65 -1.90
N TYR A 57 5.47 4.34 -0.90
CA TYR A 57 5.61 3.81 0.45
C TYR A 57 4.36 4.13 1.25
N PHE A 58 3.83 3.15 1.95
CA PHE A 58 2.73 3.33 2.91
C PHE A 58 3.12 2.69 4.25
N VAL A 59 3.29 3.51 5.27
CA VAL A 59 3.69 3.04 6.61
C VAL A 59 2.47 2.50 7.35
N LEU A 60 2.57 1.26 7.82
CA LEU A 60 1.53 0.56 8.58
C LEU A 60 1.67 0.80 10.08
N ASP A 61 2.90 0.71 10.60
CA ASP A 61 3.18 0.80 12.04
C ASP A 61 4.64 1.17 12.27
N GLY A 62 4.96 1.63 13.49
CA GLY A 62 6.30 2.05 13.87
C GLY A 62 6.60 3.49 13.50
N GLU A 63 7.88 3.86 13.60
CA GLU A 63 8.35 5.22 13.39
C GLU A 63 9.69 5.24 12.66
N GLY A 64 9.77 6.02 11.57
CA GLY A 64 10.97 6.17 10.76
C GLY A 64 11.19 7.58 10.26
N ILE A 65 12.29 7.76 9.56
CA ILE A 65 12.54 8.93 8.71
C ILE A 65 12.76 8.42 7.28
N LEU A 66 11.93 8.89 6.36
CA LEU A 66 12.12 8.70 4.94
C LEU A 66 12.85 9.93 4.40
N TYR A 67 14.05 9.74 3.88
CA TYR A 67 14.82 10.73 3.14
C TYR A 67 14.54 10.53 1.65
N TYR A 68 14.25 11.60 0.92
CA TYR A 68 13.99 11.55 -0.52
C TYR A 68 14.32 12.88 -1.21
N GLY A 69 15.10 12.81 -2.29
CA GLY A 69 15.65 13.99 -2.94
C GLY A 69 16.42 14.87 -1.94
N ASP A 70 15.98 16.11 -1.79
CA ASP A 70 16.51 17.09 -0.85
C ASP A 70 15.64 17.28 0.42
N LYS A 71 14.75 16.32 0.69
CA LYS A 71 13.74 16.40 1.77
C LYS A 71 13.82 15.19 2.69
N SER A 72 13.17 15.32 3.83
CA SER A 72 12.85 14.20 4.70
C SER A 72 11.49 14.37 5.34
N ILE A 73 10.86 13.25 5.69
CA ILE A 73 9.58 13.22 6.39
C ILE A 73 9.65 12.22 7.54
N ARG A 74 9.04 12.59 8.68
CA ARG A 74 8.83 11.66 9.78
C ARG A 74 7.69 10.72 9.41
N ALA A 75 8.04 9.47 9.19
CA ALA A 75 7.15 8.42 8.72
C ALA A 75 6.61 7.63 9.92
N LYS A 76 5.29 7.54 10.03
CA LYS A 76 4.55 6.77 11.04
C LYS A 76 3.30 6.17 10.41
N GLY A 77 2.58 5.33 11.14
CA GLY A 77 1.34 4.71 10.64
C GLY A 77 0.41 5.73 9.93
N GLY A 78 0.00 5.41 8.71
CA GLY A 78 -0.78 6.26 7.81
C GLY A 78 0.03 7.22 6.94
N THR A 79 1.34 7.34 7.14
CA THR A 79 2.21 8.13 6.24
C THR A 79 2.34 7.42 4.90
N TYR A 80 2.16 8.15 3.81
CA TYR A 80 2.49 7.68 2.48
C TYR A 80 3.37 8.70 1.74
N VAL A 81 4.23 8.20 0.88
CA VAL A 81 5.09 9.04 0.02
C VAL A 81 5.22 8.38 -1.34
N MET A 82 4.95 9.17 -2.37
CA MET A 82 5.20 8.78 -3.75
C MET A 82 6.59 9.24 -4.18
N LEU A 83 7.38 8.32 -4.70
CA LEU A 83 8.76 8.51 -5.13
C LEU A 83 8.84 8.31 -6.65
N PRO A 84 8.75 9.38 -7.44
CA PRO A 84 8.90 9.30 -8.89
C PRO A 84 10.26 8.75 -9.31
N PRO A 85 10.41 8.28 -10.57
CA PRO A 85 11.71 7.87 -11.09
C PRO A 85 12.81 8.90 -10.85
N LYS A 86 14.02 8.43 -10.58
CA LYS A 86 15.23 9.23 -10.32
C LYS A 86 15.13 10.08 -9.03
N THR A 87 14.29 9.68 -8.09
CA THR A 87 14.26 10.26 -6.75
C THR A 87 15.14 9.44 -5.82
N PRO A 88 16.35 9.89 -5.43
CA PRO A 88 17.15 9.24 -4.43
C PRO A 88 16.39 9.14 -3.12
N HIS A 89 16.42 7.96 -2.47
CA HIS A 89 15.72 7.80 -1.19
C HIS A 89 16.32 6.70 -0.32
N LYS A 90 16.06 6.80 0.98
CA LYS A 90 16.31 5.75 1.99
C LYS A 90 15.33 5.90 3.15
N LEU A 91 15.00 4.79 3.79
CA LEU A 91 14.17 4.75 5.00
C LEU A 91 15.01 4.27 6.18
N LYS A 92 14.88 4.95 7.32
CA LYS A 92 15.54 4.62 8.59
C LYS A 92 14.49 4.40 9.66
N ASN A 93 14.52 3.24 10.31
CA ASN A 93 13.72 3.03 11.52
C ASN A 93 14.40 3.76 12.69
N ILE A 94 13.70 4.74 13.28
CA ILE A 94 14.16 5.51 14.45
C ILE A 94 13.43 5.14 15.75
N GLY A 95 12.44 4.23 15.64
CA GLY A 95 11.67 3.74 16.78
C GLY A 95 12.38 2.63 17.55
N ASN A 96 11.79 2.26 18.71
CA ASN A 96 12.22 1.14 19.52
C ASN A 96 11.50 -0.18 19.17
N SER A 97 10.58 -0.13 18.20
CA SER A 97 9.84 -1.27 17.65
C SER A 97 10.10 -1.40 16.16
N ASN A 98 9.58 -2.45 15.56
CA ASN A 98 9.63 -2.63 14.12
C ASN A 98 8.90 -1.50 13.40
N LEU A 99 9.46 -1.06 12.26
CA LEU A 99 8.81 -0.21 11.28
C LEU A 99 8.26 -1.12 10.18
N GLU A 100 6.94 -1.15 10.05
CA GLU A 100 6.23 -1.98 9.10
C GLU A 100 5.64 -1.10 7.99
N HIS A 101 5.87 -1.44 6.74
CA HIS A 101 5.36 -0.68 5.61
C HIS A 101 5.11 -1.52 4.36
N LEU A 102 4.26 -1.00 3.49
CA LEU A 102 4.03 -1.52 2.14
C LEU A 102 4.82 -0.69 1.14
N VAL A 103 5.31 -1.34 0.10
CA VAL A 103 5.92 -0.71 -1.06
C VAL A 103 5.15 -1.16 -2.29
N PHE A 104 4.67 -0.19 -3.06
CA PHE A 104 4.05 -0.42 -4.36
C PHE A 104 4.97 0.11 -5.44
N ALA A 105 5.27 -0.70 -6.45
CA ALA A 105 6.11 -0.31 -7.58
C ALA A 105 5.32 -0.31 -8.88
N VAL A 106 5.41 0.76 -9.65
CA VAL A 106 4.71 0.98 -10.93
C VAL A 106 5.70 1.53 -11.96
N PRO A 107 6.02 0.76 -13.03
CA PRO A 107 5.70 -0.64 -13.27
C PRO A 107 6.23 -1.58 -12.17
N PRO A 108 5.88 -2.88 -12.22
CA PRO A 108 6.31 -3.85 -11.22
C PRO A 108 7.82 -3.83 -10.98
N PHE A 109 8.21 -4.06 -9.73
CA PHE A 109 9.61 -4.05 -9.29
C PHE A 109 10.49 -4.92 -10.19
N SER A 110 11.65 -4.36 -10.55
CA SER A 110 12.74 -5.05 -11.22
C SER A 110 14.05 -4.71 -10.54
N PRO A 111 14.86 -5.70 -10.12
CA PRO A 111 16.17 -5.44 -9.53
C PRO A 111 17.12 -4.73 -10.51
N HIS A 112 16.88 -4.82 -11.81
CA HIS A 112 17.68 -4.13 -12.84
C HIS A 112 17.39 -2.62 -12.91
N ASP A 113 16.30 -2.15 -12.30
CA ASP A 113 15.94 -0.74 -12.22
C ASP A 113 16.46 -0.06 -10.94
N VAL A 114 17.15 -0.81 -10.07
CA VAL A 114 17.73 -0.27 -8.84
C VAL A 114 19.13 0.25 -9.12
N GLU A 115 19.36 1.51 -8.81
CA GLU A 115 20.67 2.16 -8.79
C GLU A 115 21.03 2.49 -7.35
N LEU A 116 22.05 1.81 -6.82
CA LEU A 116 22.61 2.12 -5.50
C LEU A 116 23.46 3.39 -5.60
N LEU A 117 23.31 4.27 -4.64
CA LEU A 117 23.99 5.54 -4.58
C LEU A 117 24.96 5.57 -3.38
N ASP A 118 26.03 6.35 -3.51
CA ASP A 118 26.90 6.64 -2.38
C ASP A 118 26.11 7.39 -1.28
N ASP A 119 26.51 7.19 -0.04
CA ASP A 119 25.80 7.78 1.09
C ASP A 119 25.86 9.32 1.02
N PHE A 120 24.74 9.96 0.75
CA PHE A 120 24.64 11.41 0.77
C PHE A 120 24.79 11.90 2.21
N ALA A 121 25.86 12.64 2.49
CA ALA A 121 26.23 13.11 3.82
C ALA A 121 25.22 14.07 4.50
N ASN A 122 24.05 14.33 3.92
CA ASN A 122 23.06 15.28 4.42
C ASN A 122 21.87 14.62 5.10
N GLU A 123 22.11 13.91 6.22
CA GLU A 123 21.03 13.57 7.18
C GLU A 123 20.60 14.79 8.02
N THR A 124 20.95 16.01 7.62
CA THR A 124 20.64 17.26 8.35
C THR A 124 19.26 17.81 8.05
N PHE A 125 18.47 17.14 7.22
CA PHE A 125 17.10 17.56 6.94
C PHE A 125 16.23 17.48 8.18
N ILE A 126 15.52 18.56 8.50
CA ILE A 126 14.48 18.56 9.53
C ILE A 126 13.27 17.83 8.97
N PRO A 127 12.87 16.67 9.53
CA PRO A 127 11.75 15.91 8.99
C PRO A 127 10.44 16.72 9.10
N GLU A 128 9.74 16.84 7.99
CA GLU A 128 8.38 17.36 7.99
C GLU A 128 7.42 16.36 8.66
N THR A 129 6.35 16.88 9.27
CA THR A 129 5.27 16.03 9.80
C THR A 129 4.27 15.76 8.69
N PHE A 130 4.04 14.49 8.38
CA PHE A 130 3.01 14.10 7.44
C PHE A 130 1.62 14.51 7.95
N LYS A 131 0.79 15.07 7.05
CA LYS A 131 -0.62 15.41 7.30
C LYS A 131 -1.44 15.01 6.09
N HIS A 132 -2.62 14.45 6.33
CA HIS A 132 -3.61 14.32 5.27
C HIS A 132 -4.19 15.70 4.97
N ASP A 133 -4.06 16.15 3.73
CA ASP A 133 -4.47 17.49 3.32
C ASP A 133 -6.00 17.64 3.15
N LYS A 134 -6.71 16.51 3.04
CA LYS A 134 -8.16 16.50 2.77
C LYS A 134 -8.87 15.53 3.72
N PRO A 135 -10.14 15.80 4.05
CA PRO A 135 -10.98 14.84 4.78
C PRO A 135 -11.28 13.61 3.91
N PRO A 136 -11.66 12.47 4.53
CA PRO A 136 -12.13 11.33 3.76
C PRO A 136 -13.39 11.65 2.97
N ILE A 137 -13.58 10.97 1.86
CA ILE A 137 -14.80 11.01 1.06
C ILE A 137 -15.59 9.71 1.28
N THR A 138 -16.89 9.76 1.06
CA THR A 138 -17.73 8.54 1.06
C THR A 138 -17.71 7.93 -0.34
N ALA A 139 -17.18 6.72 -0.45
CA ALA A 139 -17.20 5.95 -1.68
C ALA A 139 -18.61 5.48 -2.04
N LEU A 140 -18.84 5.06 -3.28
CA LEU A 140 -20.15 4.63 -3.77
C LEU A 140 -20.69 3.39 -3.02
N ASP A 141 -19.82 2.55 -2.49
CA ASP A 141 -20.15 1.39 -1.66
C ASP A 141 -20.43 1.74 -0.18
N GLY A 142 -20.27 3.00 0.20
CA GLY A 142 -20.50 3.51 1.54
C GLY A 142 -19.30 3.43 2.48
N ALA A 143 -18.13 2.99 2.02
CA ALA A 143 -16.88 3.09 2.77
C ALA A 143 -16.39 4.55 2.83
N LEU A 144 -15.67 4.90 3.89
CA LEU A 144 -14.93 6.15 3.94
C LEU A 144 -13.52 5.92 3.37
N ILE A 145 -13.06 6.78 2.48
CA ILE A 145 -11.74 6.61 1.85
C ILE A 145 -10.93 7.90 1.85
N TYR A 146 -9.61 7.76 1.96
CA TYR A 146 -8.62 8.76 1.58
C TYR A 146 -7.96 8.31 0.28
N GLU A 147 -8.09 9.08 -0.78
CA GLU A 147 -7.33 8.87 -2.02
C GLU A 147 -5.89 9.34 -1.82
N LEU A 148 -4.92 8.46 -2.07
CA LEU A 148 -3.50 8.73 -1.81
C LEU A 148 -2.74 9.22 -3.06
N ILE A 149 -3.17 8.81 -4.25
CA ILE A 149 -2.56 9.23 -5.51
C ILE A 149 -3.41 10.35 -6.13
N PRO A 150 -2.83 11.54 -6.42
CA PRO A 150 -3.53 12.62 -7.09
C PRO A 150 -4.09 12.22 -8.46
N PRO A 151 -5.17 12.87 -8.95
CA PRO A 151 -5.83 12.48 -10.19
C PRO A 151 -4.93 12.44 -11.43
N ASP A 152 -4.05 13.43 -11.59
CA ASP A 152 -3.07 13.52 -12.68
C ASP A 152 -2.04 12.37 -12.62
N GLU A 153 -1.57 12.03 -11.45
CA GLU A 153 -0.66 10.90 -11.24
C GLU A 153 -1.38 9.55 -11.41
N ARG A 154 -2.65 9.43 -11.01
CA ARG A 154 -3.47 8.24 -11.27
C ARG A 154 -3.59 7.94 -12.77
N GLU A 155 -3.82 8.98 -13.57
CA GLU A 155 -3.89 8.83 -15.03
C GLU A 155 -2.55 8.40 -15.62
N ARG A 156 -1.46 9.01 -15.16
CA ARG A 156 -0.10 8.70 -15.64
C ARG A 156 0.35 7.28 -15.26
N LEU A 157 0.09 6.86 -14.03
CA LEU A 157 0.51 5.55 -13.50
C LEU A 157 -0.48 4.44 -13.86
N ASP A 158 -1.71 4.81 -14.22
CA ASP A 158 -2.82 3.89 -14.47
C ASP A 158 -3.10 2.95 -13.29
N ILE A 159 -2.94 3.49 -12.07
CA ILE A 159 -3.37 2.88 -10.81
C ILE A 159 -4.04 3.92 -9.93
N ALA A 160 -4.94 3.47 -9.04
CA ALA A 160 -5.37 4.25 -7.90
C ALA A 160 -4.98 3.56 -6.60
N LEU A 161 -4.70 4.35 -5.57
CA LEU A 161 -4.37 3.87 -4.22
C LEU A 161 -5.20 4.68 -3.23
N ALA A 162 -5.89 3.99 -2.33
CA ALA A 162 -6.71 4.59 -1.29
C ALA A 162 -6.56 3.85 0.04
N VAL A 163 -6.81 4.57 1.13
CA VAL A 163 -7.05 3.94 2.44
C VAL A 163 -8.53 3.99 2.73
N GLY A 164 -9.13 2.83 2.92
CA GLY A 164 -10.54 2.67 3.22
C GLY A 164 -10.79 2.37 4.70
N PHE A 165 -11.87 2.93 5.22
CA PHE A 165 -12.32 2.75 6.60
C PHE A 165 -13.77 2.26 6.59
N LEU A 166 -13.99 1.10 7.17
CA LEU A 166 -15.34 0.58 7.36
C LEU A 166 -15.66 0.56 8.86
N PRO A 167 -16.58 1.44 9.35
CA PRO A 167 -16.93 1.50 10.74
C PRO A 167 -17.43 0.15 11.28
N LYS A 168 -17.37 -0.03 12.60
CA LYS A 168 -17.80 -1.25 13.28
C LYS A 168 -19.21 -1.70 12.86
N GLY A 169 -19.35 -2.99 12.57
CA GLY A 169 -20.63 -3.61 12.19
C GLY A 169 -21.18 -3.17 10.83
N ARG A 170 -20.46 -2.34 10.07
CA ARG A 170 -20.90 -1.88 8.75
C ARG A 170 -20.50 -2.85 7.65
N LYS A 171 -21.27 -2.78 6.57
CA LYS A 171 -21.07 -3.53 5.33
C LYS A 171 -20.98 -2.56 4.18
N ALA A 172 -20.02 -2.75 3.31
CA ALA A 172 -19.99 -2.09 2.02
C ALA A 172 -21.06 -2.66 1.09
N ILE A 173 -21.55 -1.83 0.19
CA ILE A 173 -22.53 -2.27 -0.82
C ILE A 173 -21.83 -3.22 -1.80
N PRO A 174 -22.42 -4.38 -2.11
CA PRO A 174 -21.87 -5.29 -3.11
C PRO A 174 -21.79 -4.62 -4.48
N HIS A 175 -20.63 -4.74 -5.13
CA HIS A 175 -20.38 -4.17 -6.45
C HIS A 175 -19.33 -4.97 -7.21
N TYR A 176 -19.11 -4.64 -8.47
CA TYR A 176 -18.02 -5.17 -9.28
C TYR A 176 -17.46 -4.10 -10.21
N HIS A 177 -16.25 -4.35 -10.71
CA HIS A 177 -15.58 -3.51 -11.71
C HIS A 177 -15.47 -4.25 -13.03
N LYS A 178 -15.80 -3.57 -14.15
CA LYS A 178 -15.68 -4.14 -15.50
C LYS A 178 -14.26 -4.11 -16.03
N ILE A 179 -13.46 -3.15 -15.58
CA ILE A 179 -12.14 -2.85 -16.13
C ILE A 179 -11.06 -3.08 -15.08
N SER A 180 -11.23 -2.51 -13.89
CA SER A 180 -10.24 -2.56 -12.83
C SER A 180 -10.25 -3.89 -12.08
N GLU A 181 -9.10 -4.28 -11.63
CA GLU A 181 -8.90 -5.31 -10.62
C GLU A 181 -8.48 -4.64 -9.32
N GLU A 182 -8.82 -5.24 -8.18
CA GLU A 182 -8.54 -4.66 -6.87
C GLU A 182 -7.68 -5.57 -6.01
N ILE A 183 -6.82 -4.93 -5.23
CA ILE A 183 -6.06 -5.57 -4.16
C ILE A 183 -6.44 -4.87 -2.86
N TYR A 184 -6.96 -5.62 -1.90
CA TYR A 184 -7.18 -5.15 -0.53
C TYR A 184 -6.09 -5.70 0.38
N TYR A 185 -5.40 -4.83 1.08
CA TYR A 185 -4.54 -5.17 2.21
C TYR A 185 -5.22 -4.70 3.51
N VAL A 186 -5.44 -5.60 4.44
CA VAL A 186 -6.02 -5.25 5.76
C VAL A 186 -4.93 -4.72 6.67
N SER A 187 -4.95 -3.43 6.96
CA SER A 187 -3.97 -2.75 7.82
C SER A 187 -4.33 -2.88 9.31
N SER A 188 -5.62 -2.94 9.65
CA SER A 188 -6.09 -3.21 11.02
C SER A 188 -7.54 -3.68 11.04
N GLY A 189 -7.95 -4.24 12.17
CA GLY A 189 -9.30 -4.75 12.37
C GLY A 189 -9.49 -6.18 11.88
N VAL A 190 -10.72 -6.67 12.00
CA VAL A 190 -11.16 -8.00 11.55
C VAL A 190 -12.47 -7.87 10.77
N GLY A 191 -12.61 -8.70 9.75
CA GLY A 191 -13.81 -8.64 8.91
C GLY A 191 -13.99 -9.87 8.04
N GLN A 192 -14.84 -9.71 7.06
CA GLN A 192 -15.10 -10.69 6.03
C GLN A 192 -15.17 -9.99 4.68
N VAL A 193 -14.53 -10.55 3.66
CA VAL A 193 -14.76 -10.20 2.28
C VAL A 193 -15.53 -11.32 1.60
N ARG A 194 -16.55 -10.95 0.83
CA ARG A 194 -17.22 -11.85 -0.09
C ARG A 194 -16.75 -11.54 -1.50
N VAL A 195 -16.42 -12.58 -2.27
CA VAL A 195 -16.15 -12.48 -3.70
C VAL A 195 -16.99 -13.55 -4.39
N ASP A 196 -17.99 -13.12 -5.17
CA ASP A 196 -19.06 -13.96 -5.67
C ASP A 196 -19.76 -14.72 -4.51
N GLU A 197 -19.73 -16.06 -4.54
CA GLU A 197 -20.31 -16.92 -3.48
C GLU A 197 -19.31 -17.28 -2.37
N GLU A 198 -18.01 -16.97 -2.56
CA GLU A 198 -16.98 -17.30 -1.60
C GLU A 198 -16.83 -16.23 -0.53
N LYS A 199 -16.58 -16.66 0.72
CA LYS A 199 -16.38 -15.78 1.87
C LYS A 199 -15.03 -16.05 2.51
N PHE A 200 -14.28 -14.98 2.76
CA PHE A 200 -12.96 -15.04 3.37
C PHE A 200 -12.97 -14.21 4.65
N ASN A 201 -12.60 -14.82 5.77
CA ASN A 201 -12.34 -14.08 7.00
C ASN A 201 -10.99 -13.38 6.86
N ILE A 202 -10.96 -12.09 7.19
CA ILE A 202 -9.80 -11.23 7.03
C ILE A 202 -9.41 -10.57 8.34
N LYS A 203 -8.12 -10.33 8.49
CA LYS A 203 -7.49 -9.68 9.66
C LYS A 203 -6.26 -8.89 9.19
N LYS A 204 -5.62 -8.15 10.08
CA LYS A 204 -4.33 -7.48 9.77
C LYS A 204 -3.38 -8.44 9.04
N GLY A 205 -2.81 -7.99 7.93
CA GLY A 205 -1.91 -8.77 7.06
C GLY A 205 -2.62 -9.66 6.03
N SER A 206 -3.96 -9.69 6.00
CA SER A 206 -4.70 -10.36 4.92
C SER A 206 -4.64 -9.51 3.65
N VAL A 207 -4.38 -10.17 2.52
CA VAL A 207 -4.48 -9.57 1.18
C VAL A 207 -5.50 -10.34 0.37
N ILE A 208 -6.43 -9.62 -0.23
CA ILE A 208 -7.44 -10.16 -1.15
C ILE A 208 -7.20 -9.56 -2.52
N TYR A 209 -7.18 -10.43 -3.53
CA TYR A 209 -7.15 -10.03 -4.93
C TYR A 209 -8.50 -10.32 -5.57
N VAL A 210 -9.14 -9.25 -6.05
CA VAL A 210 -10.44 -9.28 -6.72
C VAL A 210 -10.26 -8.98 -8.19
N LEU A 211 -10.58 -9.98 -9.01
CA LEU A 211 -10.57 -9.84 -10.46
C LEU A 211 -11.75 -8.99 -10.94
N ARG A 212 -11.60 -8.37 -12.09
CA ARG A 212 -12.73 -7.71 -12.79
C ARG A 212 -13.92 -8.65 -12.95
N ASP A 213 -15.10 -8.09 -13.06
CA ASP A 213 -16.40 -8.80 -13.20
C ASP A 213 -16.76 -9.69 -12.00
N LYS A 214 -16.05 -9.58 -10.86
CA LYS A 214 -16.34 -10.31 -9.63
C LYS A 214 -17.10 -9.44 -8.64
N VAL A 215 -18.34 -9.84 -8.32
CA VAL A 215 -19.11 -9.16 -7.29
C VAL A 215 -18.45 -9.36 -5.95
N HIS A 216 -18.16 -8.26 -5.26
CA HIS A 216 -17.50 -8.32 -3.97
C HIS A 216 -18.05 -7.28 -2.99
N ALA A 217 -17.82 -7.53 -1.71
CA ALA A 217 -18.21 -6.64 -0.62
C ALA A 217 -17.39 -6.94 0.63
N LEU A 218 -17.08 -5.88 1.37
CA LEU A 218 -16.45 -5.94 2.68
C LEU A 218 -17.48 -5.86 3.80
N GLU A 219 -17.26 -6.59 4.87
CA GLU A 219 -18.03 -6.50 6.10
C GLU A 219 -17.09 -6.40 7.29
N ASN A 220 -17.22 -5.36 8.10
CA ASN A 220 -16.55 -5.27 9.38
C ASN A 220 -17.31 -6.12 10.41
N LYS A 221 -16.66 -7.16 10.93
CA LYS A 221 -17.24 -8.09 11.90
C LYS A 221 -16.96 -7.70 13.35
N SER A 222 -16.22 -6.61 13.57
CA SER A 222 -15.92 -6.13 14.92
C SER A 222 -17.07 -5.31 15.49
N ASP A 223 -17.32 -5.47 16.80
CA ASP A 223 -18.26 -4.65 17.56
C ASP A 223 -17.58 -3.41 18.16
N SER A 224 -16.26 -3.34 18.13
CA SER A 224 -15.47 -2.33 18.84
C SER A 224 -14.54 -1.52 17.97
N GLU A 225 -14.06 -2.08 16.84
CA GLU A 225 -12.99 -1.50 16.04
C GLU A 225 -13.42 -1.28 14.59
N GLU A 226 -12.75 -0.33 13.93
CA GLU A 226 -12.87 -0.14 12.49
C GLU A 226 -12.07 -1.20 11.74
N LEU A 227 -12.52 -1.54 10.55
CA LEU A 227 -11.76 -2.30 9.58
C LEU A 227 -11.08 -1.32 8.63
N ASN A 228 -9.75 -1.29 8.65
CA ASN A 228 -8.94 -0.42 7.82
C ASN A 228 -8.26 -1.23 6.73
N ILE A 229 -8.35 -0.75 5.50
CA ILE A 229 -7.77 -1.40 4.33
C ILE A 229 -6.97 -0.41 3.50
N VAL A 230 -5.92 -0.89 2.86
CA VAL A 230 -5.25 -0.22 1.75
C VAL A 230 -5.75 -0.89 0.48
N CYS A 231 -6.38 -0.12 -0.40
CA CYS A 231 -6.96 -0.58 -1.65
C CYS A 231 -6.16 -0.05 -2.83
N ILE A 232 -5.84 -0.94 -3.76
CA ILE A 232 -5.20 -0.59 -5.03
C ILE A 232 -6.10 -1.07 -6.15
N THR A 233 -6.34 -0.22 -7.12
CA THR A 233 -7.00 -0.60 -8.39
C THR A 233 -6.04 -0.45 -9.56
N SER A 234 -6.06 -1.42 -10.45
CA SER A 234 -5.28 -1.41 -11.69
C SER A 234 -6.12 -2.06 -12.82
N PRO A 235 -6.38 -1.37 -13.93
CA PRO A 235 -6.19 0.07 -14.20
C PRO A 235 -6.76 0.99 -13.10
N ALA A 236 -6.37 2.29 -13.15
CA ALA A 236 -6.85 3.27 -12.19
C ALA A 236 -8.39 3.31 -12.13
N TYR A 237 -8.94 3.31 -10.92
CA TYR A 237 -10.38 3.41 -10.68
C TYR A 237 -10.98 4.63 -11.37
N LYS A 238 -12.14 4.41 -11.98
CA LYS A 238 -13.04 5.44 -12.50
C LYS A 238 -14.46 5.15 -12.03
N GLU A 239 -15.24 6.21 -11.80
CA GLU A 239 -16.61 6.07 -11.26
C GLU A 239 -17.52 5.26 -12.21
N GLU A 240 -17.36 5.39 -13.51
CA GLU A 240 -18.12 4.63 -14.51
C GLU A 240 -17.78 3.14 -14.58
N ASP A 241 -16.68 2.72 -13.94
CA ASP A 241 -16.28 1.31 -13.82
C ASP A 241 -16.94 0.60 -12.62
N PHE A 242 -17.52 1.37 -11.71
CA PHE A 242 -18.22 0.86 -10.54
C PHE A 242 -19.65 0.49 -10.87
N ILE A 243 -20.01 -0.78 -10.70
CA ILE A 243 -21.33 -1.30 -11.03
C ILE A 243 -21.95 -1.97 -9.79
N LEU A 244 -23.15 -1.51 -9.40
CA LEU A 244 -23.96 -2.06 -8.31
C LEU A 244 -24.71 -3.33 -8.76
#